data_00982d10f5ecd90181229a839ce2ff90
#
_entry.id   00982d10f5ecd90181229a839ce2ff90
#
_cell.length_a   1.000
_cell.length_b   1.000
_cell.length_c   1.000
_cell.angle_alpha   90.00
_cell.angle_beta   90.00
_cell.angle_gamma   90.00
#
_symmetry.space_group_name_H-M   'P 1'
#
loop_
_entity.id
_entity.type
_entity.pdbx_description
1 polymer ?
#
loop_
_entity_poly.entity_id
_entity_poly.type
_entity_poly.pdbx_seq_one_letter_code
_entity_poly.pdbx_strand_id
1 'polypeptide(L)'
;MRTDSTDLQAFVNVWILEEYKEEMLEIGENDIVIDVGAHIGLFTLYASQFCRDGSIYAFEPFKENLDLFRENMQINKLMNINILNYAVAGKKEKIRIYKNNKDNAAHSMYGDGDNFFEIEAVTIEDVIDTHHITKCDLLKLDCEGAEYEIIKSIPREYFSKIEKICLEYHLANSKPYLLNELKETLHISNYKLTDRSSFDGMGILFASK
;
A
#
# COMPACT_ATOMS: atom_id res chain seq x y z
N MET A 1 5.97 -4.25 -18.13
CA MET A 1 7.09 -4.37 -17.15
C MET A 1 8.37 -3.92 -17.82
N ARG A 2 9.26 -3.27 -17.09
CA ARG A 2 10.60 -2.83 -17.55
C ARG A 2 11.60 -4.00 -17.46
N THR A 3 12.59 -4.05 -18.34
CA THR A 3 13.56 -5.15 -18.39
C THR A 3 14.69 -5.03 -17.35
N ASP A 4 15.08 -3.79 -17.03
CA ASP A 4 16.18 -3.52 -16.09
C ASP A 4 15.63 -2.90 -14.78
N SER A 5 14.66 -3.60 -14.17
CA SER A 5 13.96 -3.13 -12.96
C SER A 5 13.55 -4.30 -12.07
N THR A 6 13.04 -4.01 -10.90
CA THR A 6 12.45 -4.97 -9.96
C THR A 6 11.02 -5.39 -10.32
N ASP A 7 10.47 -4.92 -11.46
CA ASP A 7 9.10 -5.26 -11.88
C ASP A 7 8.83 -6.76 -11.94
N LEU A 8 9.83 -7.54 -12.43
CA LEU A 8 9.70 -9.00 -12.50
C LEU A 8 9.65 -9.62 -11.10
N GLN A 9 10.45 -9.12 -10.16
CA GLN A 9 10.42 -9.60 -8.78
C GLN A 9 9.05 -9.31 -8.14
N ALA A 10 8.55 -8.10 -8.30
CA ALA A 10 7.22 -7.72 -7.80
C ALA A 10 6.11 -8.60 -8.42
N PHE A 11 6.23 -8.93 -9.74
CA PHE A 11 5.31 -9.86 -10.38
C PHE A 11 5.39 -11.26 -9.76
N VAL A 12 6.58 -11.79 -9.54
CA VAL A 12 6.77 -13.11 -8.93
C VAL A 12 6.19 -13.13 -7.52
N ASN A 13 6.45 -12.12 -6.73
CA ASN A 13 5.95 -12.01 -5.37
C ASN A 13 4.42 -12.01 -5.33
N VAL A 14 3.78 -11.13 -6.08
CA VAL A 14 2.32 -10.96 -6.07
C VAL A 14 1.60 -12.16 -6.69
N TRP A 15 2.08 -12.68 -7.85
CA TRP A 15 1.32 -13.60 -8.69
C TRP A 15 1.73 -15.06 -8.59
N ILE A 16 2.99 -15.33 -8.30
CA ILE A 16 3.52 -16.70 -8.23
C ILE A 16 3.65 -17.17 -6.79
N LEU A 17 4.19 -16.32 -5.92
CA LEU A 17 4.34 -16.62 -4.50
C LEU A 17 3.08 -16.27 -3.71
N GLU A 18 2.15 -15.49 -4.31
CA GLU A 18 0.90 -15.05 -3.68
C GLU A 18 1.14 -14.45 -2.29
N GLU A 19 2.18 -13.60 -2.16
CA GLU A 19 2.66 -13.12 -0.86
C GLU A 19 1.59 -12.40 -0.04
N TYR A 20 0.63 -11.74 -0.71
CA TYR A 20 -0.49 -11.05 -0.07
C TYR A 20 -1.72 -11.94 0.15
N LYS A 21 -1.62 -13.24 -0.17
CA LYS A 21 -2.73 -14.18 0.04
C LYS A 21 -2.76 -14.69 1.46
N GLU A 22 -3.87 -14.45 2.13
CA GLU A 22 -4.19 -14.94 3.47
C GLU A 22 -5.69 -15.22 3.56
N GLU A 23 -6.10 -16.32 4.19
CA GLU A 23 -7.53 -16.70 4.30
C GLU A 23 -8.38 -15.61 4.92
N MET A 24 -7.85 -14.91 5.93
CA MET A 24 -8.56 -13.80 6.59
C MET A 24 -8.68 -12.53 5.72
N LEU A 25 -7.99 -12.46 4.57
CA LEU A 25 -7.98 -11.29 3.68
C LEU A 25 -8.64 -11.54 2.32
N GLU A 26 -9.49 -12.54 2.20
CA GLU A 26 -10.23 -12.74 0.95
C GLU A 26 -10.89 -11.46 0.45
N ILE A 27 -10.68 -11.17 -0.83
CA ILE A 27 -11.26 -10.01 -1.51
C ILE A 27 -12.58 -10.45 -2.13
N GLY A 28 -13.64 -9.76 -1.78
CA GLY A 28 -14.98 -10.00 -2.29
C GLY A 28 -15.29 -9.18 -3.54
N GLU A 29 -16.34 -9.59 -4.25
CA GLU A 29 -16.73 -9.02 -5.55
C GLU A 29 -17.11 -7.53 -5.46
N ASN A 30 -17.71 -7.10 -4.37
CA ASN A 30 -18.16 -5.73 -4.13
C ASN A 30 -17.26 -4.93 -3.18
N ASP A 31 -16.06 -5.43 -2.86
CA ASP A 31 -15.18 -4.81 -1.89
C ASP A 31 -14.68 -3.43 -2.34
N ILE A 32 -14.44 -2.57 -1.38
CA ILE A 32 -13.69 -1.33 -1.57
C ILE A 32 -12.26 -1.57 -1.08
N VAL A 33 -11.31 -1.52 -2.01
CA VAL A 33 -9.89 -1.73 -1.76
C VAL A 33 -9.14 -0.41 -1.87
N ILE A 34 -8.26 -0.13 -0.91
CA ILE A 34 -7.29 0.96 -0.98
C ILE A 34 -5.90 0.33 -1.10
N ASP A 35 -5.19 0.60 -2.21
CA ASP A 35 -3.85 0.11 -2.51
C ASP A 35 -2.85 1.27 -2.45
N VAL A 36 -2.06 1.34 -1.40
CA VAL A 36 -1.01 2.35 -1.19
C VAL A 36 0.34 1.78 -1.58
N GLY A 37 1.06 2.50 -2.45
CA GLY A 37 2.29 2.02 -3.06
C GLY A 37 1.97 1.02 -4.17
N ALA A 38 1.08 1.43 -5.09
CA ALA A 38 0.58 0.53 -6.13
C ALA A 38 1.62 0.17 -7.21
N HIS A 39 2.75 0.91 -7.28
CA HIS A 39 3.81 0.69 -8.25
C HIS A 39 3.25 0.68 -9.68
N ILE A 40 3.56 -0.34 -10.48
CA ILE A 40 2.99 -0.52 -11.83
C ILE A 40 1.62 -1.22 -11.82
N GLY A 41 0.98 -1.35 -10.67
CA GLY A 41 -0.37 -1.87 -10.49
C GLY A 41 -0.49 -3.40 -10.42
N LEU A 42 0.56 -4.12 -10.01
CA LEU A 42 0.53 -5.58 -9.99
C LEU A 42 -0.44 -6.14 -8.95
N PHE A 43 -0.44 -5.56 -7.71
CA PHE A 43 -1.41 -5.94 -6.70
C PHE A 43 -2.83 -5.49 -7.09
N THR A 44 -2.99 -4.28 -7.63
CA THR A 44 -4.28 -3.81 -8.13
C THR A 44 -4.86 -4.75 -9.19
N LEU A 45 -4.04 -5.23 -10.14
CA LEU A 45 -4.42 -6.23 -11.14
C LEU A 45 -4.85 -7.56 -10.49
N TYR A 46 -4.10 -8.00 -9.48
CA TYR A 46 -4.44 -9.21 -8.73
C TYR A 46 -5.78 -9.05 -8.01
N ALA A 47 -5.96 -7.96 -7.26
CA ALA A 47 -7.18 -7.67 -6.53
C ALA A 47 -8.41 -7.55 -7.44
N SER A 48 -8.24 -6.97 -8.65
CA SER A 48 -9.33 -6.78 -9.61
C SER A 48 -9.95 -8.07 -10.15
N GLN A 49 -9.26 -9.21 -10.03
CA GLN A 49 -9.83 -10.50 -10.42
C GLN A 49 -10.99 -10.92 -9.51
N PHE A 50 -10.94 -10.46 -8.26
CA PHE A 50 -11.93 -10.77 -7.23
C PHE A 50 -12.91 -9.61 -7.04
N CYS A 51 -12.43 -8.37 -6.96
CA CYS A 51 -13.21 -7.15 -6.80
C CYS A 51 -13.73 -6.65 -8.17
N ARG A 52 -14.80 -7.26 -8.68
CA ARG A 52 -15.33 -6.99 -10.03
C ARG A 52 -16.34 -5.84 -10.08
N ASP A 53 -17.22 -5.78 -9.08
CA ASP A 53 -18.30 -4.80 -8.95
C ASP A 53 -18.02 -3.75 -7.89
N GLY A 54 -16.96 -3.93 -7.10
CA GLY A 54 -16.46 -2.98 -6.12
C GLY A 54 -15.61 -1.87 -6.73
N SER A 55 -14.77 -1.24 -5.93
CA SER A 55 -13.87 -0.16 -6.37
C SER A 55 -12.49 -0.29 -5.76
N ILE A 56 -11.45 -0.02 -6.56
CA ILE A 56 -10.06 0.02 -6.08
C ILE A 56 -9.53 1.45 -6.21
N TYR A 57 -9.03 1.98 -5.12
CA TYR A 57 -8.35 3.28 -5.04
C TYR A 57 -6.86 3.04 -4.88
N ALA A 58 -6.08 3.28 -5.93
CA ALA A 58 -4.68 2.94 -5.99
C ALA A 58 -3.81 4.21 -6.04
N PHE A 59 -2.87 4.29 -5.10
CA PHE A 59 -2.00 5.45 -4.89
C PHE A 59 -0.57 5.12 -5.29
N GLU A 60 -0.04 5.88 -6.25
CA GLU A 60 1.33 5.77 -6.72
C GLU A 60 1.89 7.16 -6.97
N PRO A 61 2.87 7.62 -6.18
CA PRO A 61 3.45 8.95 -6.34
C PRO A 61 4.38 9.09 -7.54
N PHE A 62 4.98 8.00 -8.02
CA PHE A 62 6.01 8.03 -9.04
C PHE A 62 5.42 8.03 -10.44
N LYS A 63 5.65 9.10 -11.20
CA LYS A 63 5.02 9.28 -12.50
C LYS A 63 5.35 8.16 -13.49
N GLU A 64 6.60 7.68 -13.52
CA GLU A 64 7.05 6.62 -14.40
C GLU A 64 6.35 5.28 -14.11
N ASN A 65 6.09 4.97 -12.82
CA ASN A 65 5.31 3.82 -12.42
C ASN A 65 3.84 3.99 -12.80
N LEU A 66 3.30 5.19 -12.52
CA LEU A 66 1.92 5.54 -12.79
C LEU A 66 1.55 5.43 -14.28
N ASP A 67 2.46 5.83 -15.18
CA ASP A 67 2.23 5.72 -16.61
C ASP A 67 2.14 4.24 -17.05
N LEU A 68 3.03 3.38 -16.57
CA LEU A 68 2.94 1.92 -16.78
C LEU A 68 1.71 1.31 -16.12
N PHE A 69 1.35 1.76 -14.93
CA PHE A 69 0.15 1.32 -14.25
C PHE A 69 -1.10 1.58 -15.12
N ARG A 70 -1.23 2.79 -15.67
CA ARG A 70 -2.36 3.13 -16.57
C ARG A 70 -2.38 2.25 -17.81
N GLU A 71 -1.24 2.00 -18.44
CA GLU A 71 -1.13 1.07 -19.57
C GLU A 71 -1.60 -0.35 -19.18
N ASN A 72 -1.15 -0.86 -18.03
CA ASN A 72 -1.57 -2.17 -17.53
C ASN A 72 -3.09 -2.24 -17.32
N MET A 73 -3.70 -1.21 -16.73
CA MET A 73 -5.16 -1.19 -16.55
C MET A 73 -5.90 -1.13 -17.89
N GLN A 74 -5.40 -0.34 -18.83
CA GLN A 74 -6.00 -0.21 -20.16
C GLN A 74 -5.94 -1.53 -20.95
N ILE A 75 -4.79 -2.21 -20.95
CA ILE A 75 -4.61 -3.52 -21.62
C ILE A 75 -5.60 -4.55 -21.04
N ASN A 76 -5.80 -4.54 -19.73
CA ASN A 76 -6.69 -5.47 -19.03
C ASN A 76 -8.17 -4.99 -19.01
N LYS A 77 -8.47 -3.81 -19.60
CA LYS A 77 -9.84 -3.24 -19.71
C LYS A 77 -10.56 -3.08 -18.37
N LEU A 78 -9.81 -2.73 -17.33
CA LEU A 78 -10.35 -2.52 -16.00
C LEU A 78 -10.92 -1.09 -15.88
N MET A 79 -12.16 -0.98 -15.39
CA MET A 79 -12.90 0.29 -15.33
C MET A 79 -13.20 0.76 -13.91
N ASN A 80 -13.07 -0.12 -12.92
CA ASN A 80 -13.38 0.16 -11.52
C ASN A 80 -12.15 0.54 -10.69
N ILE A 81 -11.07 0.97 -11.35
CA ILE A 81 -9.81 1.35 -10.72
C ILE A 81 -9.65 2.87 -10.77
N ASN A 82 -9.51 3.49 -9.61
CA ASN A 82 -9.21 4.90 -9.44
C ASN A 82 -7.70 5.06 -9.20
N ILE A 83 -6.96 5.49 -10.22
CA ILE A 83 -5.51 5.67 -10.16
C ILE A 83 -5.19 7.10 -9.75
N LEU A 84 -4.52 7.27 -8.61
CA LEU A 84 -4.31 8.54 -7.94
C LEU A 84 -2.82 8.84 -7.80
N ASN A 85 -2.39 9.98 -8.36
CA ASN A 85 -0.99 10.42 -8.27
C ASN A 85 -0.76 11.24 -7.01
N TYR A 86 -0.81 10.57 -5.87
CA TYR A 86 -0.50 11.10 -4.56
C TYR A 86 0.38 10.11 -3.80
N ALA A 87 1.19 10.62 -2.90
CA ALA A 87 1.69 9.80 -1.80
C ALA A 87 0.62 9.68 -0.73
N VAL A 88 0.63 8.58 0.03
CA VAL A 88 -0.11 8.50 1.29
C VAL A 88 0.91 8.60 2.42
N ALA A 89 0.64 9.46 3.38
CA ALA A 89 1.55 9.71 4.51
C ALA A 89 0.76 9.99 5.80
N GLY A 90 1.48 10.16 6.90
CA GLY A 90 0.86 10.49 8.19
C GLY A 90 0.25 11.89 8.27
N LYS A 91 0.55 12.77 7.28
CA LYS A 91 0.05 14.15 7.23
C LYS A 91 -0.18 14.59 5.79
N LYS A 92 -1.14 15.50 5.60
CA LYS A 92 -1.38 16.17 4.33
C LYS A 92 -0.38 17.30 4.12
N GLU A 93 0.64 17.05 3.33
CA GLU A 93 1.70 18.01 3.06
C GLU A 93 2.43 17.67 1.75
N LYS A 94 3.27 18.60 1.27
CA LYS A 94 4.25 18.24 0.24
C LYS A 94 5.41 17.50 0.87
N ILE A 95 5.68 16.32 0.36
CA ILE A 95 6.79 15.48 0.81
C ILE A 95 7.83 15.31 -0.28
N ARG A 96 9.05 14.96 0.13
CA ARG A 96 10.13 14.57 -0.77
C ARG A 96 10.23 13.05 -0.79
N ILE A 97 10.25 12.49 -1.99
CA ILE A 97 10.52 11.07 -2.19
C ILE A 97 11.85 10.94 -2.90
N TYR A 98 12.77 10.21 -2.31
CA TYR A 98 14.13 9.99 -2.81
C TYR A 98 14.13 8.82 -3.78
N LYS A 99 14.74 9.05 -4.95
CA LYS A 99 14.85 8.04 -5.99
C LYS A 99 15.91 7.02 -5.63
N ASN A 100 15.53 5.77 -5.58
CA ASN A 100 16.49 4.68 -5.56
C ASN A 100 16.87 4.32 -7.01
N ASN A 101 18.11 4.63 -7.42
CA ASN A 101 18.57 4.40 -8.80
C ASN A 101 18.81 2.90 -9.10
N LYS A 102 18.82 2.03 -8.08
CA LYS A 102 19.06 0.59 -8.23
C LYS A 102 17.77 -0.23 -8.17
N ASP A 103 16.74 0.33 -7.55
CA ASP A 103 15.47 -0.33 -7.34
C ASP A 103 14.32 0.63 -7.59
N ASN A 104 13.58 0.43 -8.65
CA ASN A 104 12.46 1.29 -9.04
C ASN A 104 11.18 1.03 -8.23
N ALA A 105 11.15 0.00 -7.40
CA ALA A 105 10.06 -0.26 -6.47
C ALA A 105 10.34 0.32 -5.07
N ALA A 106 11.62 0.47 -4.69
CA ALA A 106 12.06 0.90 -3.37
C ALA A 106 12.34 2.43 -3.29
N HIS A 107 11.39 3.26 -3.69
CA HIS A 107 11.47 4.71 -3.48
C HIS A 107 10.92 5.08 -2.12
N SER A 108 11.70 5.80 -1.31
CA SER A 108 11.37 6.04 0.10
C SER A 108 11.33 7.52 0.45
N MET A 109 10.52 7.87 1.43
CA MET A 109 10.56 9.19 2.09
C MET A 109 11.82 9.35 2.97
N TYR A 110 12.46 8.24 3.32
CA TYR A 110 13.67 8.20 4.17
C TYR A 110 14.92 8.05 3.31
N GLY A 111 15.34 9.12 2.67
CA GLY A 111 16.56 9.16 1.87
C GLY A 111 17.38 10.41 2.19
N ASP A 112 18.59 10.44 1.67
CA ASP A 112 19.47 11.61 1.69
C ASP A 112 20.00 11.91 0.27
N GLY A 113 20.37 13.14 0.03
CA GLY A 113 20.93 13.59 -1.24
C GLY A 113 19.97 14.41 -2.12
N ASP A 114 20.45 14.72 -3.33
CA ASP A 114 19.81 15.67 -4.23
C ASP A 114 18.85 15.02 -5.26
N ASN A 115 18.76 13.67 -5.28
CA ASN A 115 17.92 12.95 -6.24
C ASN A 115 16.54 12.63 -5.64
N PHE A 116 15.71 13.65 -5.53
CA PHE A 116 14.34 13.55 -5.03
C PHE A 116 13.36 14.26 -5.96
N PHE A 117 12.07 14.01 -5.76
CA PHE A 117 10.99 14.81 -6.30
C PHE A 117 9.99 15.17 -5.19
N GLU A 118 9.26 16.25 -5.39
CA GLU A 118 8.21 16.68 -4.47
C GLU A 118 6.84 16.23 -4.99
N ILE A 119 6.02 15.70 -4.07
CA ILE A 119 4.66 15.24 -4.37
C ILE A 119 3.71 15.63 -3.24
N GLU A 120 2.45 15.88 -3.58
CA GLU A 120 1.40 16.05 -2.58
C GLU A 120 1.12 14.71 -1.88
N ALA A 121 1.10 14.75 -0.55
CA ALA A 121 0.70 13.61 0.27
C ALA A 121 -0.68 13.84 0.85
N VAL A 122 -1.46 12.77 0.95
CA VAL A 122 -2.77 12.71 1.59
C VAL A 122 -2.74 11.70 2.74
N THR A 123 -3.66 11.80 3.68
CA THR A 123 -3.84 10.82 4.75
C THR A 123 -4.90 9.79 4.36
N ILE A 124 -4.97 8.66 5.08
CA ILE A 124 -6.05 7.68 4.91
C ILE A 124 -7.41 8.31 5.23
N GLU A 125 -7.48 9.21 6.20
CA GLU A 125 -8.69 10.00 6.51
C GLU A 125 -9.11 10.84 5.29
N ASP A 126 -8.19 11.61 4.69
CA ASP A 126 -8.47 12.40 3.48
C ASP A 126 -9.00 11.51 2.34
N VAL A 127 -8.43 10.32 2.16
CA VAL A 127 -8.86 9.36 1.12
C VAL A 127 -10.29 8.91 1.37
N ILE A 128 -10.59 8.46 2.59
CA ILE A 128 -11.91 7.98 3.01
C ILE A 128 -12.97 9.08 2.84
N ASP A 129 -12.67 10.30 3.25
CA ASP A 129 -13.63 11.40 3.21
C ASP A 129 -13.82 11.94 1.78
N THR A 130 -12.73 12.14 1.02
CA THR A 130 -12.79 12.66 -0.34
C THR A 130 -13.58 11.74 -1.27
N HIS A 131 -13.43 10.44 -1.10
CA HIS A 131 -14.10 9.44 -1.94
C HIS A 131 -15.40 8.90 -1.32
N HIS A 132 -15.85 9.48 -0.20
CA HIS A 132 -17.08 9.09 0.51
C HIS A 132 -17.14 7.60 0.85
N ILE A 133 -15.97 7.02 1.22
CA ILE A 133 -15.86 5.61 1.56
C ILE A 133 -16.50 5.38 2.94
N THR A 134 -17.59 4.66 2.96
CA THR A 134 -18.29 4.29 4.20
C THR A 134 -17.68 3.06 4.87
N LYS A 135 -17.12 2.16 4.05
CA LYS A 135 -16.41 0.96 4.47
C LYS A 135 -15.26 0.69 3.51
N CYS A 136 -14.07 0.49 4.02
CA CYS A 136 -12.91 -0.02 3.29
C CYS A 136 -12.74 -1.49 3.68
N ASP A 137 -12.93 -2.39 2.72
CA ASP A 137 -12.85 -3.82 2.97
C ASP A 137 -11.40 -4.31 3.09
N LEU A 138 -10.49 -3.70 2.33
CA LEU A 138 -9.07 -3.98 2.42
C LEU A 138 -8.23 -2.71 2.21
N LEU A 139 -7.39 -2.40 3.19
CA LEU A 139 -6.31 -1.42 3.07
C LEU A 139 -4.98 -2.17 2.91
N LYS A 140 -4.34 -2.06 1.74
CA LYS A 140 -2.97 -2.55 1.52
C LYS A 140 -2.01 -1.38 1.62
N LEU A 141 -0.92 -1.57 2.36
CA LEU A 141 0.18 -0.62 2.52
C LEU A 141 1.51 -1.30 2.16
N ASP A 142 2.23 -0.72 1.23
CA ASP A 142 3.57 -1.14 0.84
C ASP A 142 4.27 0.12 0.31
N CYS A 143 4.85 0.90 1.21
CA CYS A 143 5.33 2.25 0.95
C CYS A 143 6.70 2.53 1.58
N GLU A 144 7.53 1.50 1.66
CA GLU A 144 8.96 1.59 1.91
C GLU A 144 9.33 2.38 3.19
N GLY A 145 8.61 2.05 4.27
CA GLY A 145 8.86 2.58 5.62
C GLY A 145 7.86 3.64 6.10
N ALA A 146 6.95 4.13 5.25
CA ALA A 146 5.91 5.07 5.66
C ALA A 146 4.75 4.42 6.43
N GLU A 147 4.63 3.10 6.42
CA GLU A 147 3.54 2.32 7.01
C GLU A 147 3.30 2.67 8.49
N TYR A 148 4.39 2.88 9.23
CA TYR A 148 4.35 3.20 10.66
C TYR A 148 3.66 4.53 10.94
N GLU A 149 4.04 5.57 10.19
CA GLU A 149 3.44 6.90 10.33
C GLU A 149 2.01 6.92 9.84
N ILE A 150 1.71 6.22 8.76
CA ILE A 150 0.36 6.11 8.21
C ILE A 150 -0.56 5.48 9.25
N ILE A 151 -0.25 4.30 9.77
CA ILE A 151 -1.08 3.60 10.76
C ILE A 151 -1.24 4.44 12.04
N LYS A 152 -0.17 5.06 12.51
CA LYS A 152 -0.19 5.91 13.71
C LYS A 152 -1.06 7.16 13.55
N SER A 153 -1.18 7.68 12.33
CA SER A 153 -1.93 8.90 12.04
C SER A 153 -3.43 8.69 11.85
N ILE A 154 -3.88 7.44 11.59
CA ILE A 154 -5.30 7.16 11.39
C ILE A 154 -6.08 7.47 12.68
N PRO A 155 -7.06 8.40 12.66
CA PRO A 155 -7.88 8.65 13.82
C PRO A 155 -8.67 7.39 14.21
N ARG A 156 -8.88 7.20 15.52
CA ARG A 156 -9.46 5.96 16.06
C ARG A 156 -10.82 5.61 15.45
N GLU A 157 -11.65 6.60 15.17
CA GLU A 157 -12.95 6.42 14.52
C GLU A 157 -12.86 5.87 13.10
N TYR A 158 -11.78 6.17 12.36
CA TYR A 158 -11.59 5.68 10.99
C TYR A 158 -11.20 4.21 10.94
N PHE A 159 -10.55 3.68 11.98
CA PHE A 159 -10.35 2.23 12.05
C PHE A 159 -11.66 1.46 12.03
N SER A 160 -12.77 2.03 12.53
CA SER A 160 -14.08 1.38 12.47
C SER A 160 -14.57 1.16 11.03
N LYS A 161 -14.12 1.97 10.08
CA LYS A 161 -14.45 1.88 8.66
C LYS A 161 -13.55 0.90 7.89
N ILE A 162 -12.41 0.46 8.45
CA ILE A 162 -11.46 -0.43 7.79
C ILE A 162 -11.65 -1.84 8.36
N GLU A 163 -11.94 -2.81 7.49
CA GLU A 163 -12.21 -4.19 7.90
C GLU A 163 -10.93 -5.01 8.00
N LYS A 164 -10.10 -4.94 6.96
CA LYS A 164 -8.87 -5.71 6.81
C LYS A 164 -7.71 -4.81 6.43
N ILE A 165 -6.52 -5.11 6.95
CA ILE A 165 -5.28 -4.41 6.60
C ILE A 165 -4.23 -5.46 6.23
N CYS A 166 -3.54 -5.23 5.12
CA CYS A 166 -2.36 -5.97 4.72
C CYS A 166 -1.23 -4.97 4.54
N LEU A 167 -0.15 -5.11 5.28
CA LEU A 167 0.97 -4.19 5.14
C LEU A 167 2.31 -4.93 5.08
N GLU A 168 3.16 -4.51 4.15
CA GLU A 168 4.57 -4.87 4.15
C GLU A 168 5.32 -3.86 5.03
N TYR A 169 5.93 -4.34 6.11
CA TYR A 169 6.71 -3.50 7.00
C TYR A 169 8.19 -3.60 6.70
N HIS A 170 8.88 -2.48 6.86
CA HIS A 170 10.31 -2.32 6.60
C HIS A 170 11.02 -1.86 7.88
N LEU A 171 12.36 -1.87 7.88
CA LEU A 171 13.19 -1.29 8.94
C LEU A 171 13.06 -1.93 10.34
N ALA A 172 12.38 -3.07 10.50
CA ALA A 172 12.15 -3.66 11.82
C ALA A 172 13.45 -4.08 12.54
N ASN A 173 14.52 -4.42 11.80
CA ASN A 173 15.83 -4.71 12.39
C ASN A 173 16.51 -3.46 12.99
N SER A 174 16.37 -2.31 12.33
CA SER A 174 16.98 -1.06 12.77
C SER A 174 16.12 -0.29 13.77
N LYS A 175 14.79 -0.44 13.67
CA LYS A 175 13.80 0.27 14.49
C LYS A 175 12.68 -0.66 14.99
N PRO A 176 13.00 -1.71 15.76
CA PRO A 176 12.00 -2.73 16.18
C PRO A 176 10.87 -2.14 17.03
N TYR A 177 11.09 -1.02 17.69
CA TYR A 177 10.06 -0.35 18.47
C TYR A 177 8.91 0.17 17.61
N LEU A 178 9.17 0.56 16.34
CA LEU A 178 8.12 1.02 15.43
C LEU A 178 7.14 -0.11 15.10
N LEU A 179 7.64 -1.32 14.85
CA LEU A 179 6.79 -2.49 14.59
C LEU A 179 5.94 -2.85 15.82
N ASN A 180 6.51 -2.73 17.02
CA ASN A 180 5.77 -2.97 18.26
C ASN A 180 4.65 -1.94 18.45
N GLU A 181 4.93 -0.63 18.26
CA GLU A 181 3.92 0.43 18.34
C GLU A 181 2.81 0.23 17.29
N LEU A 182 3.16 -0.16 16.07
CA LEU A 182 2.20 -0.44 15.00
C LEU A 182 1.27 -1.60 15.39
N LYS A 183 1.83 -2.72 15.86
CA LYS A 183 1.06 -3.88 16.32
C LYS A 183 0.15 -3.52 17.49
N GLU A 184 0.64 -2.74 18.45
CA GLU A 184 -0.16 -2.27 19.59
C GLU A 184 -1.32 -1.39 19.11
N THR A 185 -1.08 -0.46 18.19
CA THR A 185 -2.13 0.39 17.60
C THR A 185 -3.23 -0.43 16.96
N LEU A 186 -2.88 -1.47 16.20
CA LEU A 186 -3.84 -2.35 15.56
C LEU A 186 -4.60 -3.21 16.60
N HIS A 187 -3.93 -3.71 17.62
CA HIS A 187 -4.57 -4.46 18.71
C HIS A 187 -5.59 -3.62 19.49
N ILE A 188 -5.23 -2.38 19.84
CA ILE A 188 -6.13 -1.44 20.52
C ILE A 188 -7.33 -1.09 19.63
N SER A 189 -7.14 -1.17 18.31
CA SER A 189 -8.19 -0.96 17.30
C SER A 189 -9.01 -2.23 16.99
N ASN A 190 -8.86 -3.28 17.79
CA ASN A 190 -9.58 -4.58 17.74
C ASN A 190 -9.25 -5.46 16.52
N TYR A 191 -8.03 -5.38 15.98
CA TYR A 191 -7.60 -6.31 14.94
C TYR A 191 -6.90 -7.54 15.54
N LYS A 192 -7.17 -8.70 14.94
CA LYS A 192 -6.37 -9.91 15.07
C LYS A 192 -5.23 -9.83 14.07
N LEU A 193 -4.03 -10.21 14.50
CA LEU A 193 -2.82 -10.07 13.70
C LEU A 193 -2.22 -11.43 13.35
N THR A 194 -1.80 -11.58 12.09
CA THR A 194 -0.91 -12.64 11.62
C THR A 194 0.33 -11.99 11.03
N ASP A 195 1.50 -12.39 11.50
CA ASP A 195 2.79 -11.82 11.07
C ASP A 195 3.60 -12.88 10.33
N ARG A 196 3.95 -12.57 9.09
CA ARG A 196 4.89 -13.34 8.27
C ARG A 196 6.19 -12.55 8.15
N SER A 197 7.03 -12.63 9.17
CA SER A 197 8.35 -12.02 9.14
C SER A 197 9.25 -12.68 8.11
N SER A 198 9.99 -11.86 7.38
CA SER A 198 11.05 -12.28 6.46
C SER A 198 12.43 -11.95 7.04
N PHE A 199 13.49 -12.21 6.26
CA PHE A 199 14.85 -11.81 6.61
C PHE A 199 15.00 -10.28 6.47
N ASP A 200 16.01 -9.71 7.10
CA ASP A 200 16.42 -8.30 7.01
C ASP A 200 15.45 -7.24 7.55
N GLY A 201 14.56 -7.62 8.49
CA GLY A 201 13.67 -6.66 9.15
C GLY A 201 12.49 -6.21 8.29
N MET A 202 12.13 -7.02 7.32
CA MET A 202 10.92 -6.90 6.51
C MET A 202 9.95 -8.01 6.86
N GLY A 203 8.70 -7.84 6.50
CA GLY A 203 7.68 -8.87 6.63
C GLY A 203 6.31 -8.34 6.25
N ILE A 204 5.34 -9.23 6.17
CA ILE A 204 3.95 -8.88 5.88
C ILE A 204 3.11 -9.11 7.11
N LEU A 205 2.43 -8.07 7.54
CA LEU A 205 1.49 -8.10 8.65
C LEU A 205 0.07 -8.06 8.11
N PHE A 206 -0.70 -9.06 8.48
CA PHE A 206 -2.12 -9.17 8.17
C PHE A 206 -2.93 -8.85 9.42
N ALA A 207 -3.97 -8.04 9.27
CA ALA A 207 -4.84 -7.64 10.34
C ALA A 207 -6.31 -7.72 9.90
N SER A 208 -7.17 -8.33 10.70
CA SER A 208 -8.61 -8.42 10.46
C SER A 208 -9.40 -8.28 11.76
N LYS A 209 -10.63 -7.79 11.64
CA LYS A 209 -11.58 -7.74 12.77
C LYS A 209 -12.26 -9.06 13.01
#